data_18d6baf972afb1bb5e3f5b36686612eb
#
_entry.id   18d6baf972afb1bb5e3f5b36686612eb
#
_cell.length_a   1.000
_cell.length_b   1.000
_cell.length_c   1.000
_cell.angle_alpha   90.00
_cell.angle_beta   90.00
_cell.angle_gamma   90.00
#
_symmetry.space_group_name_H-M   'P 1'
#
loop_
_entity.id
_entity.type
_entity.pdbx_description
1 polymer ?
#
loop_
_entity_poly.entity_id
_entity_poly.type
_entity_poly.pdbx_seq_one_letter_code
_entity_poly.pdbx_strand_id
1 'polypeptide(L)'
;MKVLQINAVYGFKSTGVIVKDIGDTLVKNGDEAYFAYQTAKNSVENGYLVGGKLDWKLHALHARIFGKQAYASKCATKKFLKWVDKIQPDVVHFHNLHSNYIHLNMLCDYLTKKNIPVVITMHDCWYFTGKCTHYAAVQCDKWQEFCGTCPLNKAEQSSLFVDCTSKVLEDKTEHLLKLKNLTLVGCSRWIANEAKKSKLQSANIQVIYNGVDTSIFTPHESEIRKELGVEDAFLILGMADKWYAQQNREIVEKLIVAQDEKTKIVIVGCKEEQQKYFEQFNNVIALGYVTDRNYLSDIYAAADVFVNLTRADTLPTVNMESICCGTPVITFDCCGSPELVDEDCGYIIEEGDFEGLLSRIEDVKQAPLSFDVAEQQKKFDKNECYKKYLHIYNSVSENKK
;
A
#
# COMPACT_ATOMS: atom_id res chain seq x y z
N MET A 1 25.93 9.06 -0.68
CA MET A 1 25.26 8.76 0.62
C MET A 1 24.89 7.30 0.66
N LYS A 2 24.86 6.68 1.85
CA LYS A 2 24.42 5.30 2.06
C LYS A 2 23.03 5.28 2.72
N VAL A 3 22.04 4.74 2.04
CA VAL A 3 20.68 4.63 2.58
C VAL A 3 20.32 3.16 2.77
N LEU A 4 19.91 2.79 3.99
CA LEU A 4 19.41 1.47 4.32
C LEU A 4 17.88 1.48 4.39
N GLN A 5 17.23 0.80 3.48
CA GLN A 5 15.77 0.60 3.50
C GLN A 5 15.43 -0.72 4.21
N ILE A 6 14.42 -0.71 5.09
CA ILE A 6 13.98 -1.88 5.84
C ILE A 6 12.49 -2.13 5.57
N ASN A 7 12.18 -3.28 4.96
CA ASN A 7 10.80 -3.68 4.66
C ASN A 7 10.61 -5.18 4.85
N ALA A 8 9.37 -5.63 5.01
CA ALA A 8 9.05 -7.06 5.10
C ALA A 8 9.36 -7.82 3.80
N VAL A 9 9.14 -7.20 2.66
CA VAL A 9 9.29 -7.79 1.33
C VAL A 9 10.15 -6.91 0.42
N TYR A 10 10.88 -7.50 -0.53
CA TYR A 10 11.67 -6.76 -1.50
C TYR A 10 11.37 -7.21 -2.94
N GLY A 11 11.10 -6.24 -3.83
CA GLY A 11 10.95 -6.45 -5.27
C GLY A 11 9.67 -7.16 -5.72
N PHE A 12 8.72 -7.40 -4.81
CA PHE A 12 7.41 -7.97 -5.14
C PHE A 12 6.35 -7.48 -4.14
N LYS A 13 5.08 -7.61 -4.49
CA LYS A 13 3.95 -6.91 -3.85
C LYS A 13 4.15 -5.39 -3.88
N SER A 14 3.11 -4.62 -3.59
CA SER A 14 3.12 -3.16 -3.70
C SER A 14 4.31 -2.53 -2.97
N THR A 15 4.41 -2.69 -1.64
CA THR A 15 5.47 -2.04 -0.85
C THR A 15 6.88 -2.53 -1.18
N GLY A 16 7.04 -3.79 -1.59
CA GLY A 16 8.35 -4.32 -1.99
C GLY A 16 8.84 -3.77 -3.33
N VAL A 17 7.94 -3.46 -4.26
CA VAL A 17 8.26 -2.78 -5.52
C VAL A 17 8.65 -1.33 -5.24
N ILE A 18 7.91 -0.63 -4.37
CA ILE A 18 8.23 0.75 -3.95
C ILE A 18 9.64 0.83 -3.36
N VAL A 19 10.00 -0.08 -2.45
CA VAL A 19 11.36 -0.14 -1.86
C VAL A 19 12.43 -0.29 -2.91
N LYS A 20 12.20 -1.17 -3.90
CA LYS A 20 13.11 -1.36 -5.02
C LYS A 20 13.23 -0.09 -5.87
N ASP A 21 12.12 0.51 -6.26
CA ASP A 21 12.09 1.69 -7.12
C ASP A 21 12.74 2.92 -6.45
N ILE A 22 12.57 3.11 -5.13
CA ILE A 22 13.31 4.12 -4.36
C ILE A 22 14.81 3.79 -4.36
N GLY A 23 15.19 2.53 -4.22
CA GLY A 23 16.58 2.08 -4.30
C GLY A 23 17.21 2.34 -5.67
N ASP A 24 16.48 2.03 -6.74
CA ASP A 24 16.92 2.31 -8.12
C ASP A 24 17.11 3.84 -8.34
N THR A 25 16.25 4.67 -7.72
CA THR A 25 16.37 6.12 -7.77
C THR A 25 17.63 6.61 -7.06
N LEU A 26 17.97 6.05 -5.88
CA LEU A 26 19.21 6.33 -5.17
C LEU A 26 20.44 5.99 -6.03
N VAL A 27 20.47 4.78 -6.60
CA VAL A 27 21.58 4.33 -7.44
C VAL A 27 21.75 5.22 -8.68
N LYS A 28 20.65 5.58 -9.34
CA LYS A 28 20.68 6.55 -10.47
C LYS A 28 21.23 7.92 -10.08
N ASN A 29 21.05 8.33 -8.81
CA ASN A 29 21.59 9.57 -8.28
C ASN A 29 23.08 9.47 -7.85
N GLY A 30 23.70 8.28 -7.96
CA GLY A 30 25.07 8.04 -7.52
C GLY A 30 25.21 7.72 -6.02
N ASP A 31 24.11 7.42 -5.35
CA ASP A 31 24.08 7.00 -3.94
C ASP A 31 24.14 5.47 -3.81
N GLU A 32 24.43 4.97 -2.62
CA GLU A 32 24.45 3.54 -2.30
C GLU A 32 23.13 3.13 -1.62
N ALA A 33 22.40 2.19 -2.21
CA ALA A 33 21.20 1.61 -1.64
C ALA A 33 21.47 0.24 -1.01
N TYR A 34 21.06 0.09 0.24
CA TYR A 34 21.10 -1.16 1.00
C TYR A 34 19.69 -1.57 1.42
N PHE A 35 19.44 -2.89 1.51
CA PHE A 35 18.11 -3.40 1.78
C PHE A 35 18.11 -4.46 2.87
N ALA A 36 17.23 -4.32 3.86
CA ALA A 36 16.96 -5.37 4.84
C ALA A 36 15.52 -5.84 4.70
N TYR A 37 15.32 -7.14 4.59
CA TYR A 37 14.01 -7.72 4.31
C TYR A 37 13.81 -9.08 4.99
N GLN A 38 12.57 -9.51 5.10
CA GLN A 38 12.20 -10.83 5.56
C GLN A 38 12.04 -11.82 4.39
N THR A 39 11.57 -11.34 3.22
CA THR A 39 11.37 -12.18 2.04
C THR A 39 11.71 -11.43 0.75
N ALA A 40 12.42 -12.10 -0.14
CA ALA A 40 12.62 -11.69 -1.54
C ALA A 40 12.47 -12.92 -2.45
N LYS A 41 12.12 -12.71 -3.72
CA LYS A 41 12.04 -13.82 -4.69
C LYS A 41 13.43 -14.32 -5.12
N ASN A 42 14.40 -13.40 -5.24
CA ASN A 42 15.76 -13.67 -5.71
C ASN A 42 16.78 -13.08 -4.73
N SER A 43 18.06 -13.37 -4.95
CA SER A 43 19.17 -12.69 -4.25
C SER A 43 19.12 -11.19 -4.54
N VAL A 44 19.38 -10.39 -3.52
CA VAL A 44 19.34 -8.91 -3.59
C VAL A 44 20.75 -8.40 -3.39
N GLU A 45 21.25 -7.64 -4.35
CA GLU A 45 22.52 -6.92 -4.21
C GLU A 45 22.42 -5.93 -3.05
N ASN A 46 23.45 -5.84 -2.22
CA ASN A 46 23.45 -5.07 -0.97
C ASN A 46 22.26 -5.41 -0.03
N GLY A 47 21.74 -6.64 -0.13
CA GLY A 47 20.60 -7.11 0.64
C GLY A 47 20.98 -7.90 1.89
N TYR A 48 20.17 -7.80 2.95
CA TYR A 48 20.27 -8.59 4.16
C TYR A 48 18.93 -9.26 4.51
N LEU A 49 18.92 -10.57 4.60
CA LEU A 49 17.76 -11.34 5.06
C LEU A 49 17.72 -11.32 6.60
N VAL A 50 16.69 -10.68 7.16
CA VAL A 50 16.52 -10.59 8.62
C VAL A 50 15.80 -11.82 9.15
N GLY A 51 16.55 -12.69 9.81
CA GLY A 51 16.03 -13.95 10.33
C GLY A 51 15.80 -15.00 9.24
N GLY A 52 15.26 -16.15 9.66
CA GLY A 52 14.92 -17.26 8.77
C GLY A 52 13.46 -17.67 8.95
N LYS A 53 13.03 -18.70 8.23
CA LYS A 53 11.65 -19.24 8.30
C LYS A 53 11.24 -19.62 9.73
N LEU A 54 12.18 -20.14 10.54
CA LEU A 54 11.91 -20.52 11.92
C LEU A 54 11.73 -19.29 12.81
N ASP A 55 12.60 -18.28 12.68
CA ASP A 55 12.47 -17.00 13.41
C ASP A 55 11.10 -16.37 13.13
N TRP A 56 10.70 -16.35 11.85
CA TRP A 56 9.39 -15.81 11.45
C TRP A 56 8.24 -16.56 12.10
N LYS A 57 8.26 -17.91 12.09
CA LYS A 57 7.20 -18.74 12.70
C LYS A 57 7.10 -18.50 14.20
N LEU A 58 8.23 -18.45 14.89
CA LEU A 58 8.28 -18.22 16.34
C LEU A 58 7.80 -16.80 16.68
N HIS A 59 8.20 -15.80 15.90
CA HIS A 59 7.72 -14.43 16.07
C HIS A 59 6.22 -14.31 15.81
N ALA A 60 5.71 -14.93 14.75
CA ALA A 60 4.27 -14.95 14.43
C ALA A 60 3.47 -15.63 15.56
N LEU A 61 3.98 -16.74 16.13
CA LEU A 61 3.36 -17.38 17.28
C LEU A 61 3.37 -16.47 18.51
N HIS A 62 4.49 -15.81 18.79
CA HIS A 62 4.60 -14.84 19.89
C HIS A 62 3.60 -13.68 19.72
N ALA A 63 3.54 -13.10 18.51
CA ALA A 63 2.61 -12.02 18.20
C ALA A 63 1.14 -12.46 18.38
N ARG A 64 0.82 -13.70 17.98
CA ARG A 64 -0.52 -14.27 18.09
C ARG A 64 -0.95 -14.58 19.53
N ILE A 65 -0.02 -14.99 20.37
CA ILE A 65 -0.29 -15.28 21.79
C ILE A 65 -0.37 -13.97 22.61
N PHE A 66 0.62 -13.08 22.43
CA PHE A 66 0.80 -11.91 23.26
C PHE A 66 0.31 -10.60 22.64
N GLY A 67 -0.19 -10.59 21.41
CA GLY A 67 -0.64 -9.39 20.72
C GLY A 67 0.45 -8.36 20.42
N LYS A 68 1.73 -8.78 20.39
CA LYS A 68 2.90 -7.91 20.26
C LYS A 68 3.68 -8.20 19.00
N GLN A 69 3.36 -7.49 17.91
CA GLN A 69 4.14 -7.53 16.68
C GLN A 69 5.39 -6.68 16.79
N ALA A 70 6.44 -7.09 16.09
CA ALA A 70 7.75 -6.44 16.10
C ALA A 70 8.44 -6.43 17.49
N TYR A 71 8.11 -7.40 18.38
CA TYR A 71 8.68 -7.53 19.72
C TYR A 71 9.39 -8.87 19.99
N ALA A 72 9.52 -9.71 18.97
CA ALA A 72 10.34 -10.95 19.05
C ALA A 72 11.54 -10.87 18.09
N SER A 73 12.11 -12.00 17.66
CA SER A 73 13.29 -12.03 16.77
C SER A 73 14.54 -11.29 17.27
N LYS A 74 14.75 -11.26 18.59
CA LYS A 74 15.89 -10.55 19.20
C LYS A 74 17.25 -11.00 18.66
N CYS A 75 17.45 -12.32 18.47
CA CYS A 75 18.70 -12.86 17.97
C CYS A 75 18.94 -12.47 16.50
N ALA A 76 17.91 -12.53 15.67
CA ALA A 76 17.97 -12.11 14.27
C ALA A 76 18.28 -10.61 14.18
N THR A 77 17.59 -9.79 14.98
CA THR A 77 17.85 -8.35 15.06
C THR A 77 19.27 -8.04 15.51
N LYS A 78 19.82 -8.73 16.52
CA LYS A 78 21.23 -8.54 16.93
C LYS A 78 22.23 -8.83 15.80
N LYS A 79 21.98 -9.90 15.02
CA LYS A 79 22.84 -10.23 13.87
C LYS A 79 22.70 -9.16 12.77
N PHE A 80 21.50 -8.69 12.52
CA PHE A 80 21.21 -7.63 11.57
C PHE A 80 21.94 -6.32 11.99
N LEU A 81 21.86 -5.91 13.24
CA LEU A 81 22.52 -4.70 13.73
C LEU A 81 24.06 -4.75 13.60
N LYS A 82 24.67 -5.94 13.71
CA LYS A 82 26.11 -6.12 13.40
C LYS A 82 26.42 -5.90 11.91
N TRP A 83 25.50 -6.22 11.02
CA TRP A 83 25.65 -5.92 9.61
C TRP A 83 25.45 -4.42 9.35
N VAL A 84 24.51 -3.77 10.04
CA VAL A 84 24.35 -2.30 9.99
C VAL A 84 25.62 -1.58 10.46
N ASP A 85 26.33 -2.09 11.51
CA ASP A 85 27.64 -1.56 11.94
C ASP A 85 28.71 -1.65 10.84
N LYS A 86 28.61 -2.64 9.93
CA LYS A 86 29.60 -2.78 8.83
C LYS A 86 29.34 -1.82 7.69
N ILE A 87 28.06 -1.63 7.30
CA ILE A 87 27.70 -0.75 6.18
C ILE A 87 27.72 0.73 6.56
N GLN A 88 27.48 1.04 7.85
CA GLN A 88 27.43 2.42 8.39
C GLN A 88 26.55 3.34 7.55
N PRO A 89 25.22 3.12 7.53
CA PRO A 89 24.32 3.93 6.71
C PRO A 89 24.28 5.38 7.23
N ASP A 90 24.16 6.32 6.31
CA ASP A 90 23.94 7.74 6.63
C ASP A 90 22.50 7.98 7.07
N VAL A 91 21.54 7.27 6.45
CA VAL A 91 20.10 7.34 6.72
C VAL A 91 19.52 5.93 6.75
N VAL A 92 18.58 5.69 7.65
CA VAL A 92 17.77 4.47 7.66
C VAL A 92 16.32 4.80 7.31
N HIS A 93 15.74 4.07 6.37
CA HIS A 93 14.38 4.26 5.92
C HIS A 93 13.53 3.04 6.27
N PHE A 94 12.53 3.23 7.13
CA PHE A 94 11.57 2.20 7.49
C PHE A 94 10.37 2.22 6.55
N HIS A 95 9.97 1.02 6.14
CA HIS A 95 8.67 0.75 5.52
C HIS A 95 7.85 -0.13 6.48
N ASN A 96 7.38 -1.31 6.08
CA ASN A 96 6.58 -2.18 6.95
C ASN A 96 7.45 -3.02 7.89
N LEU A 97 7.44 -2.69 9.19
CA LEU A 97 8.15 -3.44 10.23
C LEU A 97 7.28 -4.48 10.95
N HIS A 98 5.99 -4.51 10.71
CA HIS A 98 5.01 -5.32 11.44
C HIS A 98 4.88 -6.80 11.00
N SER A 99 5.71 -7.29 10.10
CA SER A 99 5.58 -8.64 9.52
C SER A 99 6.39 -9.73 10.23
N ASN A 100 6.57 -9.64 11.54
CA ASN A 100 7.16 -10.68 12.40
C ASN A 100 8.61 -11.06 12.07
N TYR A 101 9.50 -10.12 11.84
CA TYR A 101 10.90 -10.42 11.48
C TYR A 101 11.95 -9.61 12.23
N ILE A 102 11.60 -8.51 12.86
CA ILE A 102 12.52 -7.58 13.52
C ILE A 102 11.98 -7.15 14.90
N HIS A 103 12.88 -6.80 15.81
CA HIS A 103 12.52 -6.27 17.12
C HIS A 103 12.66 -4.74 17.12
N LEU A 104 11.50 -4.05 17.12
CA LEU A 104 11.42 -2.59 16.94
C LEU A 104 12.26 -1.83 17.97
N ASN A 105 12.06 -2.08 19.27
CA ASN A 105 12.76 -1.34 20.32
C ASN A 105 14.27 -1.47 20.21
N MET A 106 14.78 -2.69 19.98
CA MET A 106 16.23 -2.89 19.78
C MET A 106 16.77 -2.13 18.58
N LEU A 107 16.00 -2.04 17.49
CA LEU A 107 16.36 -1.27 16.30
C LEU A 107 16.37 0.23 16.63
N CYS A 108 15.31 0.75 17.23
CA CYS A 108 15.21 2.16 17.60
C CYS A 108 16.30 2.59 18.60
N ASP A 109 16.53 1.79 19.66
CA ASP A 109 17.57 2.06 20.66
C ASP A 109 18.97 2.11 20.03
N TYR A 110 19.25 1.18 19.10
CA TYR A 110 20.52 1.17 18.37
C TYR A 110 20.69 2.41 17.50
N LEU A 111 19.67 2.79 16.70
CA LEU A 111 19.72 3.96 15.82
C LEU A 111 19.83 5.26 16.63
N THR A 112 19.12 5.37 17.74
CA THR A 112 19.22 6.49 18.68
C THR A 112 20.64 6.60 19.23
N LYS A 113 21.21 5.49 19.72
CA LYS A 113 22.59 5.46 20.24
C LYS A 113 23.64 5.84 19.20
N LYS A 114 23.44 5.45 17.96
CA LYS A 114 24.36 5.73 16.83
C LYS A 114 24.10 7.09 16.18
N ASN A 115 23.07 7.80 16.62
CA ASN A 115 22.66 9.08 16.05
C ASN A 115 22.39 9.01 14.53
N ILE A 116 21.77 7.93 14.06
CA ILE A 116 21.44 7.73 12.64
C ILE A 116 20.03 8.29 12.39
N PRO A 117 19.87 9.22 11.43
CA PRO A 117 18.55 9.75 11.03
C PRO A 117 17.63 8.66 10.50
N VAL A 118 16.34 8.80 10.78
CA VAL A 118 15.33 7.84 10.34
C VAL A 118 14.23 8.52 9.55
N VAL A 119 13.94 7.97 8.39
CA VAL A 119 12.75 8.27 7.58
C VAL A 119 11.79 7.09 7.70
N ILE A 120 10.50 7.33 7.79
CA ILE A 120 9.47 6.29 7.82
C ILE A 120 8.45 6.60 6.74
N THR A 121 8.29 5.71 5.74
CA THR A 121 7.13 5.77 4.86
C THR A 121 5.98 4.98 5.45
N MET A 122 4.90 5.67 5.74
CA MET A 122 3.67 5.08 6.26
C MET A 122 2.82 4.59 5.09
N HIS A 123 2.88 3.27 4.84
CA HIS A 123 2.03 2.58 3.85
C HIS A 123 0.68 2.19 4.44
N ASP A 124 0.59 2.17 5.75
CA ASP A 124 -0.60 1.88 6.55
C ASP A 124 -0.53 2.58 7.91
N CYS A 125 -1.54 2.41 8.75
CA CYS A 125 -1.68 3.11 10.02
C CYS A 125 -0.89 2.50 11.18
N TRP A 126 -0.13 1.42 10.95
CA TRP A 126 0.51 0.66 12.03
C TRP A 126 1.46 1.49 12.90
N TYR A 127 2.16 2.45 12.35
CA TYR A 127 3.14 3.23 13.10
C TYR A 127 2.53 4.08 14.21
N PHE A 128 1.33 4.60 14.01
CA PHE A 128 0.64 5.46 14.98
C PHE A 128 -0.59 4.83 15.66
N THR A 129 -0.86 3.52 15.42
CA THR A 129 -1.90 2.76 16.09
C THR A 129 -1.32 1.74 17.07
N GLY A 130 -2.14 1.09 17.90
CA GLY A 130 -1.67 0.01 18.77
C GLY A 130 -1.18 -1.21 17.98
N LYS A 131 -1.88 -1.57 16.87
CA LYS A 131 -1.50 -2.73 16.03
C LYS A 131 -2.15 -2.73 14.65
N CYS A 132 -3.30 -2.09 14.47
CA CYS A 132 -4.05 -2.16 13.22
C CYS A 132 -3.35 -1.40 12.10
N THR A 133 -3.47 -1.93 10.88
CA THR A 133 -3.00 -1.32 9.65
C THR A 133 -4.07 -0.44 9.02
N HIS A 134 -5.36 -0.76 9.25
CA HIS A 134 -6.51 0.02 8.78
C HIS A 134 -7.60 0.05 9.86
N TYR A 135 -7.75 1.16 10.54
CA TYR A 135 -8.79 1.35 11.57
C TYR A 135 -10.09 1.89 10.99
N ALA A 136 -10.07 2.47 9.77
CA ALA A 136 -11.21 3.15 9.16
C ALA A 136 -12.44 2.23 9.01
N ALA A 137 -12.24 0.97 8.64
CA ALA A 137 -13.32 -0.01 8.49
C ALA A 137 -14.18 -0.23 9.75
N VAL A 138 -13.67 0.12 10.94
CA VAL A 138 -14.38 0.02 12.22
C VAL A 138 -14.56 1.37 12.91
N GLN A 139 -14.22 2.46 12.20
CA GLN A 139 -14.36 3.84 12.67
C GLN A 139 -13.78 4.07 14.08
N CYS A 140 -12.59 3.54 14.33
CA CYS A 140 -11.96 3.56 15.65
C CYS A 140 -10.98 4.73 15.79
N ASP A 141 -11.29 5.71 16.63
CA ASP A 141 -10.45 6.90 16.87
C ASP A 141 -9.57 6.80 18.14
N LYS A 142 -9.62 5.67 18.85
CA LYS A 142 -8.90 5.48 20.13
C LYS A 142 -7.39 5.71 20.01
N TRP A 143 -6.80 5.40 18.87
CA TRP A 143 -5.36 5.53 18.62
C TRP A 143 -4.81 6.96 18.74
N GLN A 144 -5.68 7.96 18.68
CA GLN A 144 -5.28 9.37 18.83
C GLN A 144 -4.75 9.64 20.24
N GLU A 145 -5.36 9.05 21.26
CA GLU A 145 -4.98 9.23 22.66
C GLU A 145 -4.44 7.95 23.28
N PHE A 146 -5.21 6.86 23.21
CA PHE A 146 -4.83 5.55 23.74
C PHE A 146 -5.53 4.45 22.96
N CYS A 147 -4.92 3.28 22.85
CA CYS A 147 -5.58 2.05 22.40
C CYS A 147 -6.02 1.21 23.60
N GLY A 148 -6.79 0.17 23.35
CA GLY A 148 -7.31 -0.76 24.36
C GLY A 148 -8.74 -1.16 24.04
N THR A 149 -9.18 -2.31 24.52
CA THR A 149 -10.47 -2.91 24.16
C THR A 149 -10.67 -2.87 22.64
N CYS A 150 -9.67 -3.41 21.93
CA CYS A 150 -9.52 -3.24 20.47
C CYS A 150 -10.58 -4.03 19.70
N PRO A 151 -11.45 -3.38 18.90
CA PRO A 151 -12.47 -4.08 18.12
C PRO A 151 -11.85 -5.03 17.07
N LEU A 152 -10.63 -4.73 16.59
CA LEU A 152 -9.88 -5.53 15.63
C LEU A 152 -8.94 -6.56 16.30
N ASN A 153 -9.04 -6.78 17.63
CA ASN A 153 -8.05 -7.61 18.34
C ASN A 153 -7.96 -9.04 17.81
N LYS A 154 -9.07 -9.61 17.33
CA LYS A 154 -9.14 -10.96 16.78
C LYS A 154 -9.11 -10.99 15.23
N ALA A 155 -9.38 -9.88 14.58
CA ALA A 155 -9.49 -9.80 13.14
C ALA A 155 -8.14 -9.47 12.51
N GLU A 156 -7.62 -8.28 12.74
CA GLU A 156 -6.40 -7.80 12.11
C GLU A 156 -5.19 -8.07 13.01
N GLN A 157 -4.15 -8.70 12.45
CA GLN A 157 -2.96 -9.06 13.22
C GLN A 157 -3.30 -9.81 14.51
N SER A 158 -4.20 -10.78 14.41
CA SER A 158 -4.98 -11.34 15.52
C SER A 158 -4.15 -11.73 16.75
N SER A 159 -4.63 -11.32 17.92
CA SER A 159 -4.19 -11.80 19.23
C SER A 159 -5.25 -12.71 19.84
N LEU A 160 -4.83 -13.91 20.30
CA LEU A 160 -5.77 -14.92 20.78
C LEU A 160 -6.24 -14.66 22.21
N PHE A 161 -5.34 -14.19 23.07
CA PHE A 161 -5.60 -14.18 24.53
C PHE A 161 -5.54 -12.80 25.17
N VAL A 162 -4.73 -11.88 24.62
CA VAL A 162 -4.42 -10.63 25.29
C VAL A 162 -4.61 -9.45 24.36
N ASP A 163 -5.20 -8.37 24.84
CA ASP A 163 -5.16 -7.07 24.19
C ASP A 163 -4.03 -6.23 24.79
N CYS A 164 -2.94 -6.11 24.05
CA CYS A 164 -1.79 -5.30 24.42
C CYS A 164 -1.72 -3.97 23.67
N THR A 165 -2.78 -3.59 22.95
CA THR A 165 -2.75 -2.44 22.02
C THR A 165 -2.42 -1.12 22.68
N SER A 166 -2.89 -0.87 23.91
CA SER A 166 -2.52 0.33 24.69
C SER A 166 -1.02 0.39 24.94
N LYS A 167 -0.47 -0.68 25.54
CA LYS A 167 0.96 -0.75 25.86
C LYS A 167 1.85 -0.70 24.62
N VAL A 168 1.42 -1.34 23.54
CA VAL A 168 2.16 -1.32 22.26
C VAL A 168 2.17 0.07 21.64
N LEU A 169 1.05 0.82 21.72
CA LEU A 169 0.99 2.19 21.23
C LEU A 169 1.96 3.10 22.01
N GLU A 170 1.93 3.04 23.33
CA GLU A 170 2.79 3.84 24.20
C GLU A 170 4.28 3.53 23.95
N ASP A 171 4.65 2.26 24.04
CA ASP A 171 6.03 1.79 23.88
C ASP A 171 6.59 2.11 22.47
N LYS A 172 5.79 1.89 21.42
CA LYS A 172 6.17 2.22 20.05
C LYS A 172 6.37 3.73 19.86
N THR A 173 5.44 4.54 20.36
CA THR A 173 5.54 6.00 20.30
C THR A 173 6.79 6.49 21.00
N GLU A 174 7.05 6.01 22.23
CA GLU A 174 8.24 6.39 22.99
C GLU A 174 9.54 6.09 22.25
N HIS A 175 9.69 4.89 21.65
CA HIS A 175 10.89 4.51 20.92
C HIS A 175 11.05 5.27 19.60
N LEU A 176 9.95 5.53 18.88
CA LEU A 176 9.99 6.29 17.64
C LEU A 176 10.36 7.76 17.89
N LEU A 177 9.79 8.41 18.90
CA LEU A 177 10.08 9.82 19.20
C LEU A 177 11.49 10.05 19.79
N LYS A 178 12.18 9.00 20.25
CA LYS A 178 13.62 9.07 20.61
C LYS A 178 14.55 9.11 19.41
N LEU A 179 14.07 8.74 18.22
CA LEU A 179 14.88 8.75 17.01
C LEU A 179 15.21 10.19 16.62
N LYS A 180 16.49 10.48 16.39
CA LYS A 180 16.91 11.80 15.95
C LYS A 180 16.51 12.04 14.50
N ASN A 181 16.10 13.29 14.22
CA ASN A 181 15.68 13.73 12.88
C ASN A 181 14.65 12.78 12.25
N LEU A 182 13.72 12.28 13.07
CA LEU A 182 12.62 11.44 12.59
C LEU A 182 11.75 12.23 11.60
N THR A 183 11.67 11.72 10.38
CA THR A 183 10.74 12.23 9.37
C THR A 183 9.75 11.13 9.00
N LEU A 184 8.46 11.43 9.16
CA LEU A 184 7.36 10.57 8.70
C LEU A 184 6.91 11.03 7.32
N VAL A 185 6.80 10.11 6.40
CA VAL A 185 6.30 10.36 5.04
C VAL A 185 4.99 9.62 4.87
N GLY A 186 3.90 10.35 4.70
CA GLY A 186 2.62 9.78 4.27
C GLY A 186 2.63 9.50 2.78
N CYS A 187 2.24 8.29 2.38
CA CYS A 187 2.04 7.99 0.97
C CYS A 187 0.79 8.67 0.38
N SER A 188 0.00 9.34 1.21
CA SER A 188 -1.12 10.21 0.87
C SER A 188 -1.24 11.36 1.87
N ARG A 189 -2.00 12.40 1.51
CA ARG A 189 -2.35 13.48 2.45
C ARG A 189 -3.21 12.95 3.59
N TRP A 190 -4.11 12.00 3.28
CA TRP A 190 -4.95 11.37 4.28
C TRP A 190 -4.11 10.77 5.42
N ILE A 191 -3.19 9.84 5.12
CA ILE A 191 -2.40 9.20 6.18
C ILE A 191 -1.46 10.18 6.90
N ALA A 192 -0.93 11.18 6.20
CA ALA A 192 -0.13 12.23 6.82
C ALA A 192 -0.97 13.07 7.80
N ASN A 193 -2.21 13.40 7.45
CA ASN A 193 -3.13 14.12 8.32
C ASN A 193 -3.58 13.27 9.52
N GLU A 194 -3.79 11.98 9.31
CA GLU A 194 -4.06 11.05 10.43
C GLU A 194 -2.86 10.98 11.39
N ALA A 195 -1.64 10.87 10.87
CA ALA A 195 -0.45 10.88 11.73
C ALA A 195 -0.31 12.18 12.55
N LYS A 196 -0.74 13.34 12.02
CA LYS A 196 -0.78 14.61 12.76
C LYS A 196 -1.79 14.63 13.90
N LYS A 197 -2.82 13.77 13.88
CA LYS A 197 -3.77 13.61 14.98
C LYS A 197 -3.28 12.62 16.05
N SER A 198 -2.18 11.91 15.78
CA SER A 198 -1.65 10.85 16.62
C SER A 198 -0.62 11.36 17.63
N LYS A 199 -0.16 10.48 18.51
CA LYS A 199 0.96 10.75 19.43
C LYS A 199 2.29 11.03 18.73
N LEU A 200 2.38 10.84 17.40
CA LEU A 200 3.56 11.17 16.57
C LEU A 200 3.48 12.57 15.95
N GLN A 201 2.50 13.40 16.31
CA GLN A 201 2.28 14.75 15.76
C GLN A 201 3.49 15.69 15.84
N SER A 202 4.41 15.46 16.79
CA SER A 202 5.61 16.28 16.95
C SER A 202 6.73 15.93 15.97
N ALA A 203 6.64 14.85 15.23
CA ALA A 203 7.60 14.49 14.20
C ALA A 203 7.47 15.41 12.98
N ASN A 204 8.51 15.48 12.15
CA ASN A 204 8.43 16.13 10.84
C ASN A 204 7.58 15.25 9.90
N ILE A 205 6.39 15.70 9.52
CA ILE A 205 5.46 14.92 8.69
C ILE A 205 5.37 15.55 7.31
N GLN A 206 5.70 14.77 6.28
CA GLN A 206 5.69 15.17 4.88
C GLN A 206 4.81 14.22 4.06
N VAL A 207 4.51 14.59 2.80
CA VAL A 207 3.73 13.77 1.87
C VAL A 207 4.56 13.51 0.62
N ILE A 208 4.73 12.23 0.28
CA ILE A 208 5.23 11.79 -1.02
C ILE A 208 4.30 10.67 -1.48
N TYR A 209 3.56 10.91 -2.55
CA TYR A 209 2.69 9.87 -3.13
C TYR A 209 3.53 8.69 -3.63
N ASN A 210 2.96 7.51 -3.55
CA ASN A 210 3.50 6.36 -4.26
C ASN A 210 3.50 6.65 -5.76
N GLY A 211 4.49 6.14 -6.48
CA GLY A 211 4.57 6.31 -7.91
C GLY A 211 4.17 5.04 -8.67
N VAL A 212 3.75 5.22 -9.91
CA VAL A 212 3.45 4.19 -10.89
C VAL A 212 4.49 4.22 -12.02
N ASP A 213 4.78 3.08 -12.60
CA ASP A 213 5.65 2.98 -13.78
C ASP A 213 4.88 3.40 -15.04
N THR A 214 4.96 4.67 -15.40
CA THR A 214 4.27 5.26 -16.54
C THR A 214 4.83 4.81 -17.89
N SER A 215 5.95 4.10 -17.92
CA SER A 215 6.44 3.42 -19.13
C SER A 215 5.70 2.11 -19.42
N ILE A 216 5.04 1.55 -18.40
CA ILE A 216 4.21 0.34 -18.48
C ILE A 216 2.74 0.73 -18.53
N PHE A 217 2.28 1.49 -17.52
CA PHE A 217 0.90 1.95 -17.44
C PHE A 217 0.77 3.25 -18.25
N THR A 218 0.34 3.11 -19.49
CA THR A 218 0.17 4.19 -20.47
C THR A 218 -0.94 3.82 -21.45
N PRO A 219 -1.64 4.80 -22.06
CA PRO A 219 -2.62 4.48 -23.09
C PRO A 219 -1.98 3.78 -24.28
N HIS A 220 -2.59 2.71 -24.74
CA HIS A 220 -2.18 1.98 -25.94
C HIS A 220 -3.35 1.14 -26.47
N GLU A 221 -3.24 0.70 -27.71
CA GLU A 221 -4.17 -0.28 -28.28
C GLU A 221 -3.96 -1.64 -27.62
N SER A 222 -5.04 -2.26 -27.17
CA SER A 222 -5.03 -3.52 -26.43
C SER A 222 -5.83 -4.60 -27.17
N GLU A 223 -5.26 -5.79 -27.31
CA GLU A 223 -5.93 -6.96 -27.88
C GLU A 223 -6.85 -7.69 -26.89
N ILE A 224 -6.91 -7.24 -25.63
CA ILE A 224 -7.69 -7.89 -24.55
C ILE A 224 -9.18 -8.04 -24.92
N ARG A 225 -9.79 -7.02 -25.54
CA ARG A 225 -11.20 -7.11 -25.94
C ARG A 225 -11.45 -8.27 -26.89
N LYS A 226 -10.57 -8.48 -27.84
CA LYS A 226 -10.63 -9.58 -28.81
C LYS A 226 -10.30 -10.92 -28.15
N GLU A 227 -9.28 -10.95 -27.27
CA GLU A 227 -8.91 -12.15 -26.50
C GLU A 227 -10.09 -12.65 -25.65
N LEU A 228 -10.84 -11.74 -25.06
CA LEU A 228 -11.99 -12.04 -24.19
C LEU A 228 -13.32 -12.15 -24.97
N GLY A 229 -13.36 -11.85 -26.28
CA GLY A 229 -14.58 -11.88 -27.09
C GLY A 229 -15.61 -10.82 -26.67
N VAL A 230 -15.12 -9.59 -26.36
CA VAL A 230 -15.95 -8.48 -25.83
C VAL A 230 -15.71 -7.16 -26.59
N GLU A 231 -15.40 -7.24 -27.89
CA GLU A 231 -15.00 -6.10 -28.72
C GLU A 231 -16.01 -4.96 -28.70
N ASP A 232 -17.30 -5.29 -28.76
CA ASP A 232 -18.40 -4.32 -28.85
C ASP A 232 -19.07 -4.04 -27.49
N ALA A 233 -18.56 -4.60 -26.39
CA ALA A 233 -19.15 -4.45 -25.07
C ALA A 233 -18.61 -3.21 -24.33
N PHE A 234 -19.46 -2.60 -23.51
CA PHE A 234 -18.99 -1.67 -22.46
C PHE A 234 -18.32 -2.48 -21.34
N LEU A 235 -17.06 -2.17 -21.03
CA LEU A 235 -16.21 -2.98 -20.16
C LEU A 235 -15.97 -2.32 -18.80
N ILE A 236 -16.56 -2.89 -17.76
CA ILE A 236 -16.29 -2.49 -16.36
C ILE A 236 -15.17 -3.37 -15.80
N LEU A 237 -14.13 -2.77 -15.27
CA LEU A 237 -13.02 -3.47 -14.64
C LEU A 237 -13.09 -3.39 -13.11
N GLY A 238 -12.81 -4.51 -12.43
CA GLY A 238 -12.73 -4.59 -10.98
C GLY A 238 -11.61 -5.49 -10.47
N MET A 239 -11.22 -5.31 -9.19
CA MET A 239 -10.22 -6.16 -8.53
C MET A 239 -10.89 -7.12 -7.55
N ALA A 240 -10.57 -8.41 -7.68
CA ALA A 240 -11.23 -9.50 -6.98
C ALA A 240 -11.21 -9.39 -5.45
N ASP A 241 -10.12 -8.87 -4.86
CA ASP A 241 -10.01 -8.73 -3.40
C ASP A 241 -11.03 -7.76 -2.80
N LYS A 242 -11.44 -6.72 -3.56
CA LYS A 242 -12.46 -5.75 -3.17
C LYS A 242 -13.87 -6.19 -3.59
N TRP A 243 -13.99 -6.71 -4.80
CA TRP A 243 -15.29 -7.14 -5.34
C TRP A 243 -15.83 -8.41 -4.66
N TYR A 244 -14.98 -9.34 -4.25
CA TYR A 244 -15.37 -10.55 -3.51
C TYR A 244 -15.46 -10.33 -1.99
N ALA A 245 -15.05 -9.16 -1.49
CA ALA A 245 -15.11 -8.87 -0.06
C ALA A 245 -16.56 -8.93 0.45
N GLN A 246 -16.76 -9.58 1.61
CA GLN A 246 -18.10 -9.83 2.15
C GLN A 246 -18.94 -8.55 2.28
N GLN A 247 -18.32 -7.44 2.71
CA GLN A 247 -18.99 -6.14 2.86
C GLN A 247 -19.42 -5.50 1.53
N ASN A 248 -18.86 -5.94 0.40
CA ASN A 248 -19.19 -5.42 -0.93
C ASN A 248 -20.05 -6.40 -1.74
N ARG A 249 -20.26 -7.62 -1.26
CA ARG A 249 -20.92 -8.67 -2.05
C ARG A 249 -22.30 -8.27 -2.54
N GLU A 250 -23.12 -7.68 -1.67
CA GLU A 250 -24.47 -7.24 -2.02
C GLU A 250 -24.46 -6.17 -3.13
N ILE A 251 -23.61 -5.15 -3.01
CA ILE A 251 -23.52 -4.08 -4.02
C ILE A 251 -22.97 -4.61 -5.35
N VAL A 252 -22.03 -5.56 -5.31
CA VAL A 252 -21.47 -6.21 -6.50
C VAL A 252 -22.52 -7.06 -7.21
N GLU A 253 -23.27 -7.88 -6.48
CA GLU A 253 -24.34 -8.71 -7.06
C GLU A 253 -25.44 -7.84 -7.71
N LYS A 254 -25.87 -6.79 -7.01
CA LYS A 254 -26.82 -5.81 -7.55
C LYS A 254 -26.29 -5.14 -8.82
N LEU A 255 -25.01 -4.73 -8.81
CA LEU A 255 -24.37 -4.11 -9.97
C LEU A 255 -24.34 -5.06 -11.16
N ILE A 256 -23.92 -6.31 -10.96
CA ILE A 256 -23.85 -7.33 -12.02
C ILE A 256 -25.24 -7.55 -12.66
N VAL A 257 -26.29 -7.66 -11.84
CA VAL A 257 -27.66 -7.90 -12.29
C VAL A 257 -28.28 -6.69 -12.99
N ALA A 258 -27.88 -5.47 -12.58
CA ALA A 258 -28.38 -4.23 -13.17
C ALA A 258 -27.82 -3.95 -14.57
N GLN A 259 -26.73 -4.62 -14.99
CA GLN A 259 -26.13 -4.38 -16.31
C GLN A 259 -26.90 -5.07 -17.43
N ASP A 260 -26.92 -4.42 -18.59
CA ASP A 260 -27.50 -4.97 -19.82
C ASP A 260 -26.57 -5.99 -20.51
N GLU A 261 -27.05 -6.63 -21.58
CA GLU A 261 -26.30 -7.66 -22.32
C GLU A 261 -25.05 -7.11 -23.02
N LYS A 262 -25.01 -5.79 -23.29
CA LYS A 262 -23.87 -5.11 -23.94
C LYS A 262 -22.78 -4.71 -22.94
N THR A 263 -23.00 -4.91 -21.66
CA THR A 263 -22.03 -4.59 -20.62
C THR A 263 -21.39 -5.87 -20.11
N LYS A 264 -20.07 -5.89 -20.08
CA LYS A 264 -19.27 -6.98 -19.50
C LYS A 264 -18.45 -6.45 -18.33
N ILE A 265 -18.27 -7.32 -17.34
CA ILE A 265 -17.50 -7.02 -16.14
C ILE A 265 -16.30 -7.95 -16.10
N VAL A 266 -15.08 -7.38 -16.12
CA VAL A 266 -13.84 -8.13 -15.96
C VAL A 266 -13.34 -7.97 -14.52
N ILE A 267 -13.13 -9.09 -13.83
CA ILE A 267 -12.64 -9.10 -12.44
C ILE A 267 -11.27 -9.76 -12.41
N VAL A 268 -10.23 -9.00 -12.09
CA VAL A 268 -8.83 -9.46 -12.10
C VAL A 268 -8.36 -9.85 -10.71
N GLY A 269 -7.51 -10.89 -10.64
CA GLY A 269 -6.87 -11.34 -9.41
C GLY A 269 -7.69 -12.38 -8.66
N CYS A 270 -8.62 -13.07 -9.32
CA CYS A 270 -9.46 -14.09 -8.73
C CYS A 270 -8.66 -15.34 -8.33
N LYS A 271 -8.90 -15.81 -7.12
CA LYS A 271 -8.56 -17.17 -6.70
C LYS A 271 -9.57 -18.16 -7.28
N GLU A 272 -9.26 -19.46 -7.28
CA GLU A 272 -10.15 -20.50 -7.81
C GLU A 272 -11.57 -20.45 -7.22
N GLU A 273 -11.69 -20.22 -5.92
CA GLU A 273 -13.00 -20.08 -5.25
C GLU A 273 -13.78 -18.86 -5.77
N GLN A 274 -13.07 -17.75 -6.01
CA GLN A 274 -13.67 -16.51 -6.52
C GLN A 274 -14.06 -16.64 -7.99
N GLN A 275 -13.26 -17.33 -8.81
CA GLN A 275 -13.63 -17.64 -10.19
C GLN A 275 -14.92 -18.44 -10.23
N LYS A 276 -15.01 -19.56 -9.49
CA LYS A 276 -16.24 -20.38 -9.39
C LYS A 276 -17.46 -19.58 -8.93
N TYR A 277 -17.24 -18.61 -8.04
CA TYR A 277 -18.34 -17.75 -7.61
C TYR A 277 -18.82 -16.83 -8.74
N PHE A 278 -17.90 -16.21 -9.48
CA PHE A 278 -18.24 -15.26 -10.53
C PHE A 278 -18.72 -15.94 -11.83
N GLU A 279 -18.36 -17.19 -12.08
CA GLU A 279 -18.81 -18.00 -13.25
C GLU A 279 -20.34 -18.19 -13.31
N GLN A 280 -21.06 -17.98 -12.20
CA GLN A 280 -22.54 -18.04 -12.20
C GLN A 280 -23.20 -16.86 -12.95
N PHE A 281 -22.45 -15.80 -13.27
CA PHE A 281 -22.94 -14.60 -13.93
C PHE A 281 -22.44 -14.53 -15.37
N ASN A 282 -23.34 -14.57 -16.34
CA ASN A 282 -23.02 -14.64 -17.78
C ASN A 282 -22.32 -13.39 -18.34
N ASN A 283 -22.44 -12.26 -17.64
CA ASN A 283 -21.82 -10.99 -18.00
C ASN A 283 -20.51 -10.70 -17.24
N VAL A 284 -19.99 -11.66 -16.47
CA VAL A 284 -18.75 -11.53 -15.71
C VAL A 284 -17.66 -12.45 -16.26
N ILE A 285 -16.46 -11.90 -16.43
CA ILE A 285 -15.25 -12.62 -16.81
C ILE A 285 -14.28 -12.53 -15.64
N ALA A 286 -14.00 -13.67 -14.97
CA ALA A 286 -13.15 -13.75 -13.81
C ALA A 286 -11.74 -14.21 -14.21
N LEU A 287 -10.79 -13.28 -14.25
CA LEU A 287 -9.40 -13.56 -14.55
C LEU A 287 -8.62 -13.93 -13.27
N GLY A 288 -7.71 -14.88 -13.40
CA GLY A 288 -6.80 -15.28 -12.32
C GLY A 288 -5.82 -14.18 -11.91
N TYR A 289 -4.89 -14.52 -11.02
CA TYR A 289 -3.87 -13.57 -10.56
C TYR A 289 -2.89 -13.23 -11.68
N VAL A 290 -2.87 -11.97 -12.11
CA VAL A 290 -1.97 -11.43 -13.13
C VAL A 290 -0.65 -11.00 -12.49
N THR A 291 0.46 -11.57 -12.94
CA THR A 291 1.83 -11.22 -12.49
C THR A 291 2.59 -10.37 -13.49
N ASP A 292 2.21 -10.44 -14.76
CA ASP A 292 2.77 -9.61 -15.83
C ASP A 292 2.12 -8.23 -15.80
N ARG A 293 2.94 -7.21 -15.57
CA ARG A 293 2.47 -5.83 -15.48
C ARG A 293 2.07 -5.26 -16.85
N ASN A 294 2.67 -5.74 -17.95
CA ASN A 294 2.25 -5.31 -19.29
C ASN A 294 0.85 -5.86 -19.57
N TYR A 295 0.61 -7.14 -19.32
CA TYR A 295 -0.73 -7.73 -19.48
C TYR A 295 -1.77 -7.06 -18.56
N LEU A 296 -1.38 -6.64 -17.35
CA LEU A 296 -2.26 -5.86 -16.48
C LEU A 296 -2.55 -4.47 -17.07
N SER A 297 -1.55 -3.83 -17.68
CA SER A 297 -1.72 -2.56 -18.40
C SER A 297 -2.65 -2.71 -19.60
N ASP A 298 -2.52 -3.82 -20.37
CA ASP A 298 -3.42 -4.15 -21.47
C ASP A 298 -4.88 -4.25 -21.00
N ILE A 299 -5.11 -4.86 -19.82
CA ILE A 299 -6.45 -4.98 -19.24
C ILE A 299 -7.00 -3.61 -18.84
N TYR A 300 -6.18 -2.74 -18.21
CA TYR A 300 -6.62 -1.38 -17.89
C TYR A 300 -6.95 -0.61 -19.17
N ALA A 301 -6.06 -0.60 -20.15
CA ALA A 301 -6.26 0.15 -21.39
C ALA A 301 -7.48 -0.34 -22.21
N ALA A 302 -7.91 -1.60 -22.03
CA ALA A 302 -9.10 -2.16 -22.65
C ALA A 302 -10.41 -1.74 -21.98
N ALA A 303 -10.39 -1.32 -20.72
CA ALA A 303 -11.60 -1.04 -19.95
C ALA A 303 -12.15 0.36 -20.24
N ASP A 304 -13.47 0.50 -20.20
CA ASP A 304 -14.14 1.80 -20.31
C ASP A 304 -14.22 2.52 -18.95
N VAL A 305 -14.25 1.75 -17.86
CA VAL A 305 -14.22 2.28 -16.50
C VAL A 305 -13.65 1.26 -15.52
N PHE A 306 -12.84 1.74 -14.59
CA PHE A 306 -12.37 0.96 -13.44
C PHE A 306 -13.16 1.30 -12.19
N VAL A 307 -13.75 0.30 -11.54
CA VAL A 307 -14.55 0.46 -10.33
C VAL A 307 -13.79 -0.10 -9.12
N ASN A 308 -13.34 0.77 -8.24
CA ASN A 308 -12.63 0.41 -7.02
C ASN A 308 -13.54 0.51 -5.78
N LEU A 309 -14.01 -0.61 -5.30
CA LEU A 309 -14.89 -0.72 -4.12
C LEU A 309 -14.09 -0.85 -2.81
N THR A 310 -12.92 -0.21 -2.71
CA THR A 310 -12.15 -0.26 -1.46
C THR A 310 -12.84 0.54 -0.36
N ARG A 311 -12.87 -0.03 0.85
CA ARG A 311 -13.39 0.63 2.08
C ARG A 311 -12.27 1.01 3.05
N ALA A 312 -11.04 0.68 2.72
CA ALA A 312 -9.86 1.08 3.48
C ALA A 312 -8.62 0.92 2.60
N ASP A 313 -8.03 2.03 2.19
CA ASP A 313 -6.74 2.06 1.51
C ASP A 313 -6.07 3.41 1.73
N THR A 314 -4.80 3.40 2.04
CA THR A 314 -4.03 4.64 2.28
C THR A 314 -3.76 5.41 0.99
N LEU A 315 -3.54 4.69 -0.11
CA LEU A 315 -3.42 5.23 -1.47
C LEU A 315 -3.47 4.09 -2.48
N PRO A 316 -4.62 3.80 -3.09
CA PRO A 316 -4.77 2.66 -4.00
C PRO A 316 -3.99 2.86 -5.31
N THR A 317 -2.86 2.14 -5.46
CA THR A 317 -2.04 2.20 -6.68
C THR A 317 -2.82 1.78 -7.92
N VAL A 318 -3.81 0.91 -7.77
CA VAL A 318 -4.70 0.46 -8.86
C VAL A 318 -5.49 1.60 -9.50
N ASN A 319 -5.86 2.65 -8.72
CA ASN A 319 -6.50 3.84 -9.28
C ASN A 319 -5.51 4.62 -10.17
N MET A 320 -4.28 4.80 -9.70
CA MET A 320 -3.23 5.47 -10.47
C MET A 320 -2.87 4.69 -11.74
N GLU A 321 -2.79 3.35 -11.64
CA GLU A 321 -2.51 2.47 -12.78
C GLU A 321 -3.59 2.62 -13.85
N SER A 322 -4.87 2.61 -13.44
CA SER A 322 -6.02 2.82 -14.33
C SER A 322 -5.98 4.19 -15.02
N ILE A 323 -5.84 5.27 -14.25
CA ILE A 323 -5.79 6.64 -14.78
C ILE A 323 -4.62 6.81 -15.74
N CYS A 324 -3.44 6.26 -15.40
CA CYS A 324 -2.27 6.31 -16.28
C CYS A 324 -2.46 5.56 -17.60
N CYS A 325 -3.35 4.57 -17.64
CA CYS A 325 -3.74 3.87 -18.88
C CYS A 325 -4.86 4.60 -19.66
N GLY A 326 -5.36 5.71 -19.17
CA GLY A 326 -6.46 6.47 -19.80
C GLY A 326 -7.85 5.99 -19.40
N THR A 327 -7.96 5.09 -18.45
CA THR A 327 -9.23 4.51 -17.99
C THR A 327 -9.74 5.25 -16.76
N PRO A 328 -10.92 5.87 -16.82
CA PRO A 328 -11.50 6.62 -15.72
C PRO A 328 -11.82 5.71 -14.54
N VAL A 329 -11.84 6.30 -13.34
CA VAL A 329 -12.02 5.58 -12.07
C VAL A 329 -13.30 6.00 -11.38
N ILE A 330 -14.10 5.04 -10.92
CA ILE A 330 -15.15 5.26 -9.92
C ILE A 330 -14.68 4.64 -8.60
N THR A 331 -14.60 5.41 -7.54
CA THR A 331 -14.10 4.93 -6.24
C THR A 331 -14.94 5.46 -5.07
N PHE A 332 -14.96 4.71 -3.97
CA PHE A 332 -15.58 5.19 -2.73
C PHE A 332 -14.80 6.36 -2.11
N ASP A 333 -15.52 7.29 -1.49
CA ASP A 333 -14.95 8.32 -0.62
C ASP A 333 -14.44 7.69 0.67
N CYS A 334 -13.24 7.13 0.58
CA CYS A 334 -12.63 6.36 1.65
C CYS A 334 -11.12 6.58 1.71
N CYS A 335 -10.64 7.02 2.87
CA CYS A 335 -9.21 7.16 3.16
C CYS A 335 -8.47 8.00 2.10
N GLY A 336 -7.43 7.44 1.47
CA GLY A 336 -6.65 8.12 0.44
C GLY A 336 -7.17 7.96 -0.99
N SER A 337 -8.26 7.21 -1.21
CA SER A 337 -8.79 6.96 -2.55
C SER A 337 -9.23 8.23 -3.28
N PRO A 338 -9.95 9.18 -2.63
CA PRO A 338 -10.39 10.43 -3.27
C PRO A 338 -9.25 11.32 -3.76
N GLU A 339 -8.06 11.22 -3.16
CA GLU A 339 -6.93 12.09 -3.52
C GLU A 339 -6.40 11.89 -4.94
N LEU A 340 -6.76 10.76 -5.56
CA LEU A 340 -6.26 10.34 -6.87
C LEU A 340 -7.23 10.67 -8.00
N VAL A 341 -8.48 10.97 -7.68
CA VAL A 341 -9.56 11.13 -8.65
C VAL A 341 -10.04 12.56 -8.61
N ASP A 342 -9.94 13.27 -9.74
CA ASP A 342 -10.55 14.56 -9.98
C ASP A 342 -11.74 14.44 -10.96
N GLU A 343 -12.49 15.52 -11.16
CA GLU A 343 -13.71 15.54 -12.00
C GLU A 343 -13.45 15.14 -13.46
N ASP A 344 -12.21 15.30 -13.93
CA ASP A 344 -11.84 14.98 -15.31
C ASP A 344 -11.59 13.48 -15.48
N CYS A 345 -10.98 12.80 -14.49
CA CYS A 345 -10.53 11.42 -14.61
C CYS A 345 -11.39 10.40 -13.86
N GLY A 346 -12.53 10.81 -13.27
CA GLY A 346 -13.43 9.85 -12.64
C GLY A 346 -14.43 10.43 -11.66
N TYR A 347 -14.99 9.58 -10.83
CA TYR A 347 -16.02 9.94 -9.86
C TYR A 347 -15.72 9.37 -8.47
N ILE A 348 -16.02 10.17 -7.46
CA ILE A 348 -15.99 9.80 -6.06
C ILE A 348 -17.44 9.64 -5.60
N ILE A 349 -17.78 8.51 -4.98
CA ILE A 349 -19.11 8.20 -4.49
C ILE A 349 -19.07 7.84 -3.00
N GLU A 350 -20.16 8.03 -2.27
CA GLU A 350 -20.25 7.61 -0.87
C GLU A 350 -20.06 6.11 -0.73
N GLU A 351 -19.47 5.69 0.39
CA GLU A 351 -19.21 4.28 0.65
C GLU A 351 -20.53 3.49 0.74
N GLY A 352 -20.69 2.53 -0.18
CA GLY A 352 -21.86 1.68 -0.23
C GLY A 352 -23.06 2.27 -0.98
N ASP A 353 -22.94 3.45 -1.56
CA ASP A 353 -23.97 4.07 -2.40
C ASP A 353 -24.09 3.33 -3.74
N PHE A 354 -25.08 2.44 -3.82
CA PHE A 354 -25.36 1.66 -5.04
C PHE A 354 -25.95 2.52 -6.17
N GLU A 355 -26.88 3.41 -5.83
CA GLU A 355 -27.54 4.26 -6.84
C GLU A 355 -26.56 5.26 -7.44
N GLY A 356 -25.70 5.85 -6.61
CA GLY A 356 -24.59 6.68 -7.06
C GLY A 356 -23.62 5.92 -7.96
N LEU A 357 -23.25 4.68 -7.59
CA LEU A 357 -22.38 3.83 -8.40
C LEU A 357 -23.00 3.56 -9.79
N LEU A 358 -24.25 3.15 -9.81
CA LEU A 358 -24.98 2.85 -11.06
C LEU A 358 -25.10 4.09 -11.93
N SER A 359 -25.50 5.23 -11.35
CA SER A 359 -25.60 6.50 -12.07
C SER A 359 -24.28 6.90 -12.72
N ARG A 360 -23.15 6.79 -12.00
CA ARG A 360 -21.84 7.18 -12.56
C ARG A 360 -21.36 6.24 -13.66
N ILE A 361 -21.68 4.96 -13.58
CA ILE A 361 -21.42 4.02 -14.68
C ILE A 361 -22.24 4.42 -15.92
N GLU A 362 -23.52 4.76 -15.76
CA GLU A 362 -24.36 5.22 -16.87
C GLU A 362 -23.88 6.55 -17.44
N ASP A 363 -23.38 7.49 -16.61
CA ASP A 363 -22.76 8.71 -17.08
C ASP A 363 -21.57 8.42 -18.01
N VAL A 364 -20.68 7.48 -17.63
CA VAL A 364 -19.52 7.09 -18.47
C VAL A 364 -19.98 6.39 -19.76
N LYS A 365 -21.05 5.56 -19.72
CA LYS A 365 -21.60 4.92 -20.92
C LYS A 365 -22.13 5.96 -21.91
N GLN A 366 -22.82 6.99 -21.43
CA GLN A 366 -23.42 8.02 -22.26
C GLN A 366 -22.41 9.04 -22.79
N ALA A 367 -21.44 9.40 -21.96
CA ALA A 367 -20.41 10.39 -22.26
C ALA A 367 -19.06 9.92 -21.66
N PRO A 368 -18.25 9.16 -22.42
CA PRO A 368 -16.95 8.73 -21.97
C PRO A 368 -16.10 9.91 -21.50
N LEU A 369 -15.51 9.81 -20.32
CA LEU A 369 -14.62 10.83 -19.80
C LEU A 369 -13.34 10.92 -20.66
N SER A 370 -12.94 12.13 -20.99
CA SER A 370 -11.71 12.39 -21.72
C SER A 370 -10.86 13.38 -20.94
N PHE A 371 -9.68 12.96 -20.53
CA PHE A 371 -8.77 13.76 -19.71
C PHE A 371 -7.33 13.72 -20.25
N ASP A 372 -6.54 14.70 -19.84
CA ASP A 372 -5.11 14.74 -20.18
C ASP A 372 -4.34 13.70 -19.38
N VAL A 373 -4.17 12.51 -19.97
CA VAL A 373 -3.44 11.41 -19.35
C VAL A 373 -1.98 11.76 -19.09
N ALA A 374 -1.35 12.59 -19.95
CA ALA A 374 0.04 12.98 -19.75
C ALA A 374 0.21 13.87 -18.49
N GLU A 375 -0.78 14.72 -18.19
CA GLU A 375 -0.81 15.48 -16.95
C GLU A 375 -0.95 14.55 -15.72
N GLN A 376 -1.84 13.57 -15.78
CA GLN A 376 -2.03 12.60 -14.70
C GLN A 376 -0.78 11.72 -14.51
N GLN A 377 -0.18 11.25 -15.60
CA GLN A 377 1.08 10.50 -15.54
C GLN A 377 2.19 11.31 -14.89
N LYS A 378 2.30 12.60 -15.17
CA LYS A 378 3.29 13.48 -14.53
C LYS A 378 3.09 13.59 -13.01
N LYS A 379 1.83 13.55 -12.52
CA LYS A 379 1.53 13.52 -11.08
C LYS A 379 1.98 12.22 -10.42
N PHE A 380 1.86 11.09 -11.13
CA PHE A 380 2.02 9.75 -10.58
C PHE A 380 3.31 9.02 -11.04
N ASP A 381 4.14 9.60 -11.91
CA ASP A 381 5.39 8.97 -12.35
C ASP A 381 6.31 8.64 -11.17
N LYS A 382 6.72 7.38 -11.08
CA LYS A 382 7.52 6.89 -9.97
C LYS A 382 8.86 7.60 -9.83
N ASN A 383 9.48 8.01 -10.96
CA ASN A 383 10.77 8.69 -10.92
C ASN A 383 10.61 10.09 -10.33
N GLU A 384 9.56 10.82 -10.69
CA GLU A 384 9.28 12.14 -10.13
C GLU A 384 8.85 12.05 -8.65
N CYS A 385 8.02 11.07 -8.30
CA CYS A 385 7.62 10.84 -6.92
C CYS A 385 8.81 10.48 -6.03
N TYR A 386 9.65 9.53 -6.44
CA TYR A 386 10.71 9.01 -5.59
C TYR A 386 11.97 9.88 -5.55
N LYS A 387 12.21 10.76 -6.53
CA LYS A 387 13.23 11.83 -6.43
C LYS A 387 13.01 12.72 -5.20
N LYS A 388 11.79 12.91 -4.75
CA LYS A 388 11.49 13.70 -3.55
C LYS A 388 12.14 13.13 -2.28
N TYR A 389 12.33 11.80 -2.21
CA TYR A 389 13.05 11.19 -1.08
C TYR A 389 14.52 11.61 -1.01
N LEU A 390 15.19 11.88 -2.14
CA LEU A 390 16.57 12.36 -2.15
C LEU A 390 16.71 13.68 -1.38
N HIS A 391 15.74 14.59 -1.51
CA HIS A 391 15.72 15.85 -0.74
C HIS A 391 15.56 15.59 0.76
N ILE A 392 14.67 14.65 1.15
CA ILE A 392 14.50 14.28 2.56
C ILE A 392 15.80 13.69 3.11
N TYR A 393 16.41 12.73 2.41
CA TYR A 393 17.63 12.07 2.87
C TYR A 393 18.78 13.07 3.04
N ASN A 394 18.96 13.99 2.09
CA ASN A 394 19.97 15.06 2.20
C ASN A 394 19.71 15.94 3.43
N SER A 395 18.48 16.43 3.60
CA SER A 395 18.10 17.29 4.72
C SER A 395 18.32 16.62 6.08
N VAL A 396 17.92 15.36 6.27
CA VAL A 396 18.10 14.67 7.56
C VAL A 396 19.54 14.26 7.82
N SER A 397 20.36 14.03 6.77
CA SER A 397 21.78 13.69 6.91
C SER A 397 22.66 14.91 7.25
N GLU A 398 22.36 16.08 6.71
CA GLU A 398 23.07 17.34 7.01
C GLU A 398 22.88 17.76 8.47
N ASN A 399 21.69 17.56 9.03
CA ASN A 399 21.39 17.82 10.45
C ASN A 399 22.06 16.83 11.42
N LYS A 400 22.84 15.86 10.92
CA LYS A 400 23.64 14.91 11.71
C LYS A 400 24.99 15.54 12.15
N LYS A 401 25.49 16.54 11.41
CA LYS A 401 26.70 17.25 11.71
C LYS A 401 26.48 18.32 12.77
#